data_4b3ee3c7ba15d5d1b4d2398047f8d8c0
#
_entry.id   4b3ee3c7ba15d5d1b4d2398047f8d8c0
#
_cell.length_a   1.000
_cell.length_b   1.000
_cell.length_c   1.000
_cell.angle_alpha   90.00
_cell.angle_beta   90.00
_cell.angle_gamma   90.00
#
_symmetry.space_group_name_H-M   'P 1'
#
loop_
_entity.id
_entity.type
_entity.pdbx_description
1 polymer ?
#
loop_
_entity_poly.entity_id
_entity_poly.type
_entity_poly.pdbx_seq_one_letter_code
_entity_poly.pdbx_strand_id
1 'polypeptide(L)'
;MCRPVKSGGLTWIEVVVVTLVVLGFVLPILVPAYQRERIVSLNVDCARQLSDVGKAMLSYAGDYDGALPAAGGRGTKWGPKLNNWSAATRSQAFGLDTNQTGGEATISASLYLLVRHNGVSPESFVCGADKGVTEFRPQKYGVIDRGIADLWDFSANPARHCSYAYHVPYGAYAVTTSNEPSFAVAADRNPWMKSPSGNARPFTDFRPDAGAKGGTGTSDQARKGNAVGHQNNGQYVLFLDGHVEFAKRAYCGLDDDNIYTVSSSQAAGDPLGTPPKLGSQPANRKDSLLVNDPVVP
;
A
#
# COMPACT_ATOMS: atom_id res chain seq x y z
N MET A 1 42.78 0.63 65.75
CA MET A 1 41.87 -0.54 65.64
C MET A 1 40.83 -0.25 64.58
N CYS A 2 41.03 -0.73 63.36
CA CYS A 2 40.03 -0.65 62.27
C CYS A 2 39.01 -1.79 62.43
N ARG A 3 37.74 -1.44 62.57
CA ARG A 3 36.64 -2.40 62.51
C ARG A 3 36.41 -2.88 61.06
N PRO A 4 36.31 -4.18 60.79
CA PRO A 4 35.98 -4.65 59.45
C PRO A 4 34.51 -4.30 59.16
N VAL A 5 34.28 -3.65 58.01
CA VAL A 5 32.94 -3.49 57.45
C VAL A 5 32.45 -4.85 57.00
N LYS A 6 31.38 -5.38 57.62
CA LYS A 6 30.67 -6.58 57.15
C LYS A 6 30.02 -6.25 55.83
N SER A 7 30.47 -6.85 54.73
CA SER A 7 29.76 -6.88 53.48
C SER A 7 28.57 -7.83 53.67
N GLY A 8 27.40 -7.30 53.95
CA GLY A 8 26.14 -8.05 53.91
C GLY A 8 25.82 -8.40 52.46
N GLY A 9 25.96 -9.69 52.09
CA GLY A 9 25.44 -10.17 50.82
C GLY A 9 23.92 -10.10 50.81
N LEU A 10 23.32 -9.72 49.68
CA LEU A 10 21.86 -9.74 49.50
C LEU A 10 21.29 -11.12 49.81
N THR A 11 20.27 -11.16 50.64
CA THR A 11 19.55 -12.40 50.90
C THR A 11 18.70 -12.80 49.69
N TRP A 12 18.44 -14.07 49.48
CA TRP A 12 17.62 -14.57 48.39
C TRP A 12 16.23 -13.90 48.36
N ILE A 13 15.67 -13.62 49.55
CA ILE A 13 14.37 -12.90 49.67
C ILE A 13 14.47 -11.46 49.14
N GLU A 14 15.53 -10.72 49.46
CA GLU A 14 15.75 -9.37 48.95
C GLU A 14 15.90 -9.37 47.44
N VAL A 15 16.58 -10.35 46.85
CA VAL A 15 16.69 -10.50 45.38
C VAL A 15 15.32 -10.75 44.76
N VAL A 16 14.51 -11.64 45.34
CA VAL A 16 13.15 -11.90 44.84
C VAL A 16 12.26 -10.67 44.94
N VAL A 17 12.28 -9.96 46.07
CA VAL A 17 11.47 -8.74 46.27
C VAL A 17 11.88 -7.67 45.30
N VAL A 18 13.17 -7.39 45.12
CA VAL A 18 13.67 -6.40 44.15
C VAL A 18 13.27 -6.81 42.73
N THR A 19 13.38 -8.08 42.36
CA THR A 19 12.98 -8.57 41.05
C THR A 19 11.49 -8.37 40.80
N LEU A 20 10.63 -8.67 41.77
CA LEU A 20 9.18 -8.48 41.67
C LEU A 20 8.82 -6.97 41.55
N VAL A 21 9.50 -6.12 42.32
CA VAL A 21 9.32 -4.65 42.22
C VAL A 21 9.76 -4.12 40.84
N VAL A 22 10.94 -4.56 40.36
CA VAL A 22 11.42 -4.18 39.01
C VAL A 22 10.45 -4.67 37.93
N LEU A 23 10.01 -5.93 37.98
CA LEU A 23 9.03 -6.46 37.02
C LEU A 23 7.69 -5.71 37.10
N GLY A 24 7.20 -5.39 38.29
CA GLY A 24 5.92 -4.72 38.50
C GLY A 24 5.89 -3.26 38.08
N PHE A 25 7.01 -2.53 38.18
CA PHE A 25 7.08 -1.10 37.84
C PHE A 25 7.75 -0.81 36.51
N VAL A 26 8.79 -1.55 36.15
CA VAL A 26 9.57 -1.27 34.95
C VAL A 26 8.89 -1.83 33.70
N LEU A 27 8.33 -3.03 33.74
CA LEU A 27 7.65 -3.63 32.59
C LEU A 27 6.44 -2.83 32.08
N PRO A 28 5.52 -2.31 32.93
CA PRO A 28 4.41 -1.47 32.46
C PRO A 28 4.84 -0.17 31.79
N ILE A 29 6.05 0.30 32.06
CA ILE A 29 6.62 1.50 31.42
C ILE A 29 7.34 1.15 30.12
N LEU A 30 8.16 0.08 30.14
CA LEU A 30 8.97 -0.31 28.98
C LEU A 30 8.15 -0.91 27.83
N VAL A 31 7.12 -1.71 28.15
CA VAL A 31 6.30 -2.37 27.11
C VAL A 31 5.57 -1.35 26.22
N PRO A 32 4.85 -0.34 26.75
CA PRO A 32 4.23 0.68 25.92
C PRO A 32 5.24 1.53 25.15
N ALA A 33 6.39 1.86 25.75
CA ALA A 33 7.45 2.62 25.08
C ALA A 33 7.98 1.84 23.87
N TYR A 34 8.33 0.57 24.05
CA TYR A 34 8.78 -0.30 22.97
C TYR A 34 7.74 -0.45 21.83
N GLN A 35 6.46 -0.63 22.19
CA GLN A 35 5.38 -0.72 21.20
C GLN A 35 5.25 0.58 20.40
N ARG A 36 5.38 1.73 21.05
CA ARG A 36 5.31 3.04 20.40
C ARG A 36 6.48 3.25 19.43
N GLU A 37 7.70 2.93 19.82
CA GLU A 37 8.88 3.00 18.95
C GLU A 37 8.75 2.08 17.75
N ARG A 38 8.26 0.86 17.93
CA ARG A 38 8.01 -0.08 16.84
C ARG A 38 7.00 0.46 15.82
N ILE A 39 5.92 1.09 16.28
CA ILE A 39 4.92 1.69 15.38
C ILE A 39 5.54 2.86 14.61
N VAL A 40 6.33 3.70 15.26
CA VAL A 40 7.02 4.82 14.60
C VAL A 40 8.00 4.32 13.55
N SER A 41 8.80 3.29 13.86
CA SER A 41 9.74 2.68 12.91
C SER A 41 9.01 2.13 11.67
N LEU A 42 7.94 1.36 11.86
CA LEU A 42 7.15 0.82 10.75
C LEU A 42 6.57 1.94 9.86
N ASN A 43 6.12 3.03 10.47
CA ASN A 43 5.59 4.16 9.72
C ASN A 43 6.67 4.84 8.85
N VAL A 44 7.88 5.05 9.40
CA VAL A 44 9.01 5.63 8.65
C VAL A 44 9.41 4.71 7.50
N ASP A 45 9.45 3.40 7.72
CA ASP A 45 9.79 2.43 6.67
C ASP A 45 8.76 2.43 5.54
N CYS A 46 7.45 2.45 5.85
CA CYS A 46 6.41 2.50 4.82
C CYS A 46 6.49 3.79 3.98
N ALA A 47 6.72 4.94 4.63
CA ALA A 47 6.90 6.21 3.91
C ALA A 47 8.12 6.17 2.96
N ARG A 48 9.25 5.64 3.45
CA ARG A 48 10.47 5.49 2.65
C ARG A 48 10.27 4.57 1.46
N GLN A 49 9.67 3.39 1.67
CA GLN A 49 9.37 2.43 0.61
C GLN A 49 8.47 3.04 -0.47
N LEU A 50 7.40 3.73 -0.07
CA LEU A 50 6.50 4.39 -1.02
C LEU A 50 7.20 5.54 -1.76
N SER A 51 8.11 6.28 -1.11
CA SER A 51 8.96 7.28 -1.76
C SER A 51 9.89 6.67 -2.80
N ASP A 52 10.50 5.51 -2.51
CA ASP A 52 11.37 4.82 -3.45
C ASP A 52 10.59 4.28 -4.67
N VAL A 53 9.37 3.79 -4.45
CA VAL A 53 8.43 3.46 -5.52
C VAL A 53 8.10 4.69 -6.36
N GLY A 54 7.86 5.85 -5.74
CA GLY A 54 7.57 7.12 -6.43
C GLY A 54 8.72 7.58 -7.33
N LYS A 55 9.96 7.54 -6.84
CA LYS A 55 11.16 7.87 -7.64
C LYS A 55 11.28 6.95 -8.85
N ALA A 56 11.02 5.65 -8.66
CA ALA A 56 11.04 4.68 -9.76
C ALA A 56 9.92 4.92 -10.77
N MET A 57 8.72 5.32 -10.32
CA MET A 57 7.61 5.70 -11.23
C MET A 57 7.97 6.91 -12.09
N LEU A 58 8.60 7.94 -11.52
CA LEU A 58 9.03 9.11 -12.28
C LEU A 58 10.17 8.77 -13.26
N SER A 59 11.11 7.92 -12.84
CA SER A 59 12.14 7.40 -13.74
C SER A 59 11.52 6.61 -14.90
N TYR A 60 10.60 5.69 -14.60
CA TYR A 60 9.86 4.93 -15.61
C TYR A 60 9.13 5.86 -16.59
N ALA A 61 8.42 6.87 -16.08
CA ALA A 61 7.71 7.83 -16.93
C ALA A 61 8.65 8.61 -17.85
N GLY A 62 9.88 8.90 -17.43
CA GLY A 62 10.90 9.51 -18.28
C GLY A 62 11.26 8.65 -19.51
N ASP A 63 11.23 7.32 -19.37
CA ASP A 63 11.54 6.37 -20.44
C ASP A 63 10.31 6.03 -21.32
N TYR A 64 9.09 6.36 -20.86
CA TYR A 64 7.81 5.97 -21.49
C TYR A 64 6.90 7.17 -21.79
N ASP A 65 7.43 8.24 -22.35
CA ASP A 65 6.68 9.42 -22.83
C ASP A 65 5.75 10.04 -21.75
N GLY A 66 6.18 10.02 -20.51
CA GLY A 66 5.44 10.54 -19.37
C GLY A 66 4.35 9.59 -18.83
N ALA A 67 4.19 8.39 -19.39
CA ALA A 67 3.20 7.42 -18.92
C ALA A 67 3.65 6.74 -17.63
N LEU A 68 2.77 6.66 -16.64
CA LEU A 68 3.01 5.83 -15.45
C LEU A 68 2.89 4.33 -15.78
N PRO A 69 3.44 3.43 -14.92
CA PRO A 69 3.43 2.00 -15.18
C PRO A 69 2.03 1.44 -15.46
N ALA A 70 1.85 0.82 -16.63
CA ALA A 70 0.63 0.16 -17.06
C ALA A 70 0.95 -1.18 -17.73
N ALA A 71 0.70 -2.28 -17.03
CA ALA A 71 0.98 -3.63 -17.54
C ALA A 71 -0.04 -4.03 -18.62
N GLY A 72 0.37 -4.89 -19.55
CA GLY A 72 -0.47 -5.35 -20.65
C GLY A 72 -0.41 -4.44 -21.88
N GLY A 73 -1.35 -4.57 -22.79
CA GLY A 73 -1.43 -3.84 -24.06
C GLY A 73 -2.48 -2.73 -24.05
N ARG A 74 -2.68 -2.08 -25.21
CA ARG A 74 -3.77 -1.13 -25.37
C ARG A 74 -5.11 -1.84 -25.15
N GLY A 75 -5.99 -1.25 -24.35
CA GLY A 75 -7.29 -1.84 -24.02
C GLY A 75 -7.23 -3.00 -23.02
N THR A 76 -6.10 -3.19 -22.34
CA THR A 76 -5.99 -4.12 -21.22
C THR A 76 -7.07 -3.86 -20.17
N LYS A 77 -7.61 -4.92 -19.60
CA LYS A 77 -8.61 -4.87 -18.53
C LYS A 77 -7.97 -5.26 -17.20
N TRP A 78 -8.49 -4.70 -16.12
CA TRP A 78 -8.13 -5.15 -14.80
C TRP A 78 -8.68 -6.54 -14.52
N GLY A 79 -7.80 -7.53 -14.49
CA GLY A 79 -8.10 -8.92 -14.17
C GLY A 79 -7.85 -9.25 -12.69
N PRO A 80 -8.50 -10.31 -12.17
CA PRO A 80 -8.39 -10.68 -10.75
C PRO A 80 -7.04 -11.32 -10.39
N LYS A 81 -6.36 -11.89 -11.36
CA LYS A 81 -5.07 -12.58 -11.20
C LYS A 81 -4.37 -12.73 -12.55
N LEU A 82 -3.06 -12.86 -12.51
CA LEU A 82 -2.24 -13.16 -13.67
C LEU A 82 -1.71 -14.60 -13.57
N ASN A 83 -2.37 -15.55 -14.24
CA ASN A 83 -1.97 -16.96 -14.18
C ASN A 83 -0.58 -17.19 -14.76
N ASN A 84 -0.25 -16.47 -15.85
CA ASN A 84 1.00 -16.60 -16.59
C ASN A 84 2.06 -15.57 -16.14
N TRP A 85 2.06 -15.21 -14.87
CA TRP A 85 2.98 -14.20 -14.30
C TRP A 85 4.47 -14.52 -14.53
N SER A 86 4.81 -15.77 -14.79
CA SER A 86 6.16 -16.23 -15.12
C SER A 86 6.34 -16.61 -16.58
N ALA A 87 5.48 -16.17 -17.51
CA ALA A 87 5.59 -16.48 -18.93
C ALA A 87 6.85 -15.88 -19.55
N ALA A 88 7.33 -16.48 -20.65
CA ALA A 88 8.53 -16.02 -21.33
C ALA A 88 8.33 -14.67 -22.03
N THR A 89 7.13 -14.41 -22.54
CA THR A 89 6.82 -13.19 -23.30
C THR A 89 5.67 -12.41 -22.69
N ARG A 90 5.63 -11.09 -22.94
CA ARG A 90 4.57 -10.19 -22.54
C ARG A 90 3.19 -10.64 -23.05
N SER A 91 3.12 -11.04 -24.31
CA SER A 91 1.87 -11.49 -24.94
C SER A 91 1.30 -12.74 -24.27
N GLN A 92 2.16 -13.69 -23.90
CA GLN A 92 1.75 -14.87 -23.15
C GLN A 92 1.33 -14.54 -21.73
N ALA A 93 2.03 -13.61 -21.07
CA ALA A 93 1.71 -13.20 -19.71
C ALA A 93 0.32 -12.59 -19.62
N PHE A 94 0.02 -11.64 -20.47
CA PHE A 94 -1.22 -10.86 -20.42
C PHE A 94 -2.32 -11.33 -21.39
N GLY A 95 -2.08 -12.36 -22.21
CA GLY A 95 -3.05 -12.84 -23.21
C GLY A 95 -3.33 -11.80 -24.29
N LEU A 96 -2.29 -11.13 -24.80
CA LEU A 96 -2.44 -10.13 -25.84
C LEU A 96 -2.69 -10.79 -27.20
N ASP A 97 -3.44 -10.09 -28.05
CA ASP A 97 -3.65 -10.48 -29.44
C ASP A 97 -2.40 -10.27 -30.32
N THR A 98 -2.52 -10.58 -31.59
CA THR A 98 -1.44 -10.44 -32.58
C THR A 98 -0.99 -8.98 -32.76
N ASN A 99 -1.87 -8.01 -32.48
CA ASN A 99 -1.60 -6.58 -32.53
C ASN A 99 -1.06 -6.03 -31.22
N GLN A 100 -0.73 -6.90 -30.23
CA GLN A 100 -0.26 -6.53 -28.90
C GLN A 100 -1.28 -5.68 -28.13
N THR A 101 -2.58 -5.95 -28.34
CA THR A 101 -3.70 -5.22 -27.69
C THR A 101 -4.57 -6.19 -26.88
N GLY A 102 -5.51 -5.63 -26.11
CA GLY A 102 -6.41 -6.41 -25.26
C GLY A 102 -5.72 -7.04 -24.05
N GLY A 103 -6.18 -8.22 -23.68
CA GLY A 103 -5.65 -8.98 -22.57
C GLY A 103 -6.12 -8.49 -21.19
N GLU A 104 -5.58 -9.16 -20.16
CA GLU A 104 -5.86 -8.84 -18.74
C GLU A 104 -4.55 -8.69 -17.97
N ALA A 105 -4.52 -7.75 -17.05
CA ALA A 105 -3.43 -7.57 -16.10
C ALA A 105 -3.98 -7.17 -14.72
N THR A 106 -3.23 -7.53 -13.69
CA THR A 106 -3.48 -7.10 -12.31
C THR A 106 -2.97 -5.67 -12.11
N ILE A 107 -3.42 -5.01 -11.08
CA ILE A 107 -2.89 -3.70 -10.67
C ILE A 107 -1.42 -3.82 -10.26
N SER A 108 -1.10 -4.86 -9.48
CA SER A 108 0.26 -5.14 -9.03
C SER A 108 1.23 -5.46 -10.17
N ALA A 109 0.76 -6.05 -11.28
CA ALA A 109 1.60 -6.24 -12.47
C ALA A 109 2.10 -4.91 -13.04
N SER A 110 1.30 -3.84 -12.94
CA SER A 110 1.74 -2.50 -13.32
C SER A 110 2.85 -1.99 -12.39
N LEU A 111 2.70 -2.18 -11.08
CA LEU A 111 3.77 -1.86 -10.12
C LEU A 111 5.01 -2.76 -10.33
N TYR A 112 4.83 -4.02 -10.74
CA TYR A 112 5.92 -4.94 -11.02
C TYR A 112 6.82 -4.48 -12.19
N LEU A 113 6.31 -3.63 -13.09
CA LEU A 113 7.15 -3.04 -14.14
C LEU A 113 8.32 -2.23 -13.55
N LEU A 114 8.17 -1.67 -12.35
CA LEU A 114 9.25 -0.98 -11.64
C LEU A 114 10.34 -1.95 -11.16
N VAL A 115 9.99 -3.19 -10.81
CA VAL A 115 10.95 -4.25 -10.54
C VAL A 115 11.72 -4.61 -11.81
N ARG A 116 11.01 -4.74 -12.93
CA ARG A 116 11.59 -5.13 -14.21
C ARG A 116 12.53 -4.08 -14.83
N HIS A 117 12.09 -2.82 -14.83
CA HIS A 117 12.73 -1.75 -15.61
C HIS A 117 13.60 -0.85 -14.75
N ASN A 118 13.24 -0.64 -13.48
CA ASN A 118 13.95 0.30 -12.60
C ASN A 118 14.67 -0.39 -11.44
N GLY A 119 14.67 -1.73 -11.38
CA GLY A 119 15.41 -2.50 -10.38
C GLY A 119 14.90 -2.32 -8.93
N VAL A 120 13.64 -1.92 -8.74
CA VAL A 120 13.06 -1.80 -7.40
C VAL A 120 12.98 -3.18 -6.76
N SER A 121 13.46 -3.30 -5.51
CA SER A 121 13.37 -4.55 -4.77
C SER A 121 11.91 -4.91 -4.46
N PRO A 122 11.49 -6.19 -4.58
CA PRO A 122 10.17 -6.63 -4.13
C PRO A 122 9.85 -6.31 -2.68
N GLU A 123 10.85 -6.19 -1.81
CA GLU A 123 10.71 -5.77 -0.42
C GLU A 123 10.09 -4.37 -0.30
N SER A 124 10.38 -3.46 -1.25
CA SER A 124 9.83 -2.09 -1.26
C SER A 124 8.31 -2.04 -1.44
N PHE A 125 7.67 -3.15 -1.81
CA PHE A 125 6.22 -3.24 -1.94
C PHE A 125 5.52 -3.84 -0.71
N VAL A 126 6.26 -4.06 0.39
CA VAL A 126 5.73 -4.65 1.62
C VAL A 126 5.79 -3.64 2.77
N CYS A 127 4.66 -3.04 3.11
CA CYS A 127 4.55 -2.23 4.33
C CYS A 127 4.46 -3.14 5.56
N GLY A 128 5.35 -2.97 6.53
CA GLY A 128 5.39 -3.76 7.76
C GLY A 128 4.14 -3.61 8.66
N ALA A 129 3.34 -2.58 8.42
CA ALA A 129 2.05 -2.37 9.08
C ALA A 129 0.91 -3.19 8.44
N ASP A 130 1.04 -3.65 7.20
CA ASP A 130 0.04 -4.46 6.48
C ASP A 130 0.25 -5.95 6.75
N LYS A 131 -0.49 -6.47 7.72
CA LYS A 131 -0.35 -7.85 8.15
C LYS A 131 -0.77 -8.85 7.06
N GLY A 132 -0.03 -9.96 6.97
CA GLY A 132 -0.32 -11.04 6.01
C GLY A 132 0.30 -10.82 4.63
N VAL A 133 0.99 -9.70 4.41
CA VAL A 133 1.82 -9.46 3.24
C VAL A 133 3.28 -9.80 3.54
N THR A 134 3.96 -10.41 2.59
CA THR A 134 5.36 -10.82 2.71
C THR A 134 6.10 -10.53 1.40
N GLU A 135 7.40 -10.32 1.51
CA GLU A 135 8.26 -10.15 0.35
C GLU A 135 8.07 -11.27 -0.69
N PHE A 136 7.97 -10.90 -1.95
CA PHE A 136 7.91 -11.82 -3.07
C PHE A 136 9.28 -12.45 -3.32
N ARG A 137 9.30 -13.78 -3.31
CA ARG A 137 10.49 -14.61 -3.61
C ARG A 137 10.11 -15.69 -4.61
N PRO A 138 10.53 -15.58 -5.88
CA PRO A 138 10.14 -16.52 -6.95
C PRO A 138 10.43 -17.99 -6.61
N GLN A 139 11.50 -18.25 -5.86
CA GLN A 139 11.90 -19.59 -5.45
C GLN A 139 10.81 -20.33 -4.64
N LYS A 140 10.02 -19.60 -3.86
CA LYS A 140 8.88 -20.17 -3.11
C LYS A 140 7.76 -20.70 -4.01
N TYR A 141 7.78 -20.30 -5.29
CA TYR A 141 6.82 -20.70 -6.32
C TYR A 141 7.43 -21.63 -7.37
N GLY A 142 8.61 -22.22 -7.09
CA GLY A 142 9.29 -23.13 -8.01
C GLY A 142 9.96 -22.45 -9.20
N VAL A 143 10.07 -21.13 -9.21
CA VAL A 143 10.77 -20.38 -10.27
C VAL A 143 12.20 -20.14 -9.80
N ILE A 144 13.12 -21.03 -10.24
CA ILE A 144 14.54 -21.04 -9.84
C ILE A 144 15.48 -20.60 -10.95
N ASP A 145 15.05 -20.73 -12.19
CA ASP A 145 15.90 -20.52 -13.39
C ASP A 145 15.71 -19.14 -14.05
N ARG A 146 14.95 -18.24 -13.39
CA ARG A 146 14.64 -16.91 -13.92
C ARG A 146 14.88 -15.82 -12.89
N GLY A 147 15.41 -14.70 -13.36
CA GLY A 147 15.56 -13.50 -12.55
C GLY A 147 14.22 -12.83 -12.22
N ILE A 148 14.19 -12.06 -11.14
CA ILE A 148 12.99 -11.27 -10.79
C ILE A 148 12.57 -10.30 -11.90
N ALA A 149 13.54 -9.76 -12.65
CA ALA A 149 13.30 -8.88 -13.79
C ALA A 149 12.68 -9.58 -15.02
N ASP A 150 12.62 -10.91 -15.04
CA ASP A 150 12.03 -11.68 -16.15
C ASP A 150 10.54 -12.02 -15.92
N LEU A 151 10.03 -11.72 -14.74
CA LEU A 151 8.66 -12.02 -14.33
C LEU A 151 7.72 -10.85 -14.63
N TRP A 152 6.40 -11.05 -14.54
CA TRP A 152 5.39 -10.06 -14.93
C TRP A 152 4.50 -9.62 -13.77
N ASP A 153 4.55 -10.32 -12.62
CA ASP A 153 3.82 -9.96 -11.42
C ASP A 153 4.42 -10.65 -10.17
N PHE A 154 3.97 -10.28 -8.99
CA PHE A 154 4.34 -10.84 -7.68
C PHE A 154 3.70 -12.23 -7.41
N SER A 155 3.53 -13.10 -8.35
CA SER A 155 2.87 -14.41 -8.33
C SER A 155 1.41 -14.38 -8.85
N ALA A 156 0.78 -15.55 -8.84
CA ALA A 156 -0.66 -15.67 -9.16
C ALA A 156 -1.58 -15.10 -8.06
N ASN A 157 -1.05 -14.77 -6.87
CA ASN A 157 -1.78 -14.10 -5.79
C ASN A 157 -0.99 -12.88 -5.29
N PRO A 158 -0.89 -11.83 -6.13
CA PRO A 158 -0.03 -10.69 -5.86
C PRO A 158 -0.45 -9.88 -4.63
N ALA A 159 -1.72 -9.96 -4.23
CA ALA A 159 -2.21 -9.32 -3.01
C ALA A 159 -1.44 -9.72 -1.73
N ARG A 160 -0.76 -10.88 -1.75
CA ARG A 160 0.09 -11.35 -0.65
C ARG A 160 1.50 -10.75 -0.64
N HIS A 161 1.85 -9.99 -1.69
CA HIS A 161 3.21 -9.48 -1.92
C HIS A 161 3.27 -7.99 -2.22
N CYS A 162 2.11 -7.32 -2.30
CA CYS A 162 2.02 -5.89 -2.50
C CYS A 162 1.05 -5.27 -1.50
N SER A 163 1.55 -4.37 -0.66
CA SER A 163 0.78 -3.63 0.36
C SER A 163 0.14 -2.36 -0.15
N TYR A 164 0.48 -1.94 -1.37
CA TYR A 164 0.06 -0.65 -1.89
C TYR A 164 -1.08 -0.79 -2.89
N ALA A 165 -2.06 0.10 -2.76
CA ALA A 165 -3.04 0.39 -3.80
C ALA A 165 -2.41 1.34 -4.82
N TYR A 166 -2.79 1.20 -6.08
CA TYR A 166 -2.31 2.01 -7.18
C TYR A 166 -3.49 2.49 -8.03
N HIS A 167 -3.35 3.69 -8.60
CA HIS A 167 -4.36 4.22 -9.51
C HIS A 167 -4.60 3.24 -10.66
N VAL A 168 -5.87 3.05 -11.03
CA VAL A 168 -6.23 2.18 -12.16
C VAL A 168 -5.55 2.68 -13.43
N PRO A 169 -4.51 1.96 -13.95
CA PRO A 169 -3.70 2.46 -15.06
C PRO A 169 -4.31 2.24 -16.44
N TYR A 170 -5.54 1.72 -16.48
CA TYR A 170 -6.25 1.32 -17.71
C TYR A 170 -7.40 2.28 -18.03
N GLY A 171 -7.79 2.33 -19.30
CA GLY A 171 -8.96 3.10 -19.73
C GLY A 171 -8.66 4.55 -20.07
N ALA A 172 -9.70 5.39 -20.02
CA ALA A 172 -9.65 6.76 -20.54
C ALA A 172 -8.88 7.75 -19.64
N TYR A 173 -8.71 7.41 -18.37
CA TYR A 173 -8.12 8.31 -17.36
C TYR A 173 -6.80 7.75 -16.78
N ALA A 174 -6.06 6.99 -17.59
CA ALA A 174 -4.70 6.60 -17.26
C ALA A 174 -3.82 7.84 -16.98
N VAL A 175 -3.07 7.82 -15.89
CA VAL A 175 -2.29 8.98 -15.43
C VAL A 175 -0.97 9.08 -16.17
N THR A 176 -0.60 10.30 -16.50
CA THR A 176 0.69 10.69 -17.05
C THR A 176 1.30 11.83 -16.23
N THR A 177 2.57 12.13 -16.41
CA THR A 177 3.25 13.25 -15.73
C THR A 177 2.69 14.63 -16.09
N SER A 178 1.78 14.72 -17.07
CA SER A 178 1.07 15.95 -17.41
C SER A 178 -0.21 16.20 -16.58
N ASN A 179 -0.59 15.25 -15.72
CA ASN A 179 -1.67 15.46 -14.75
C ASN A 179 -1.23 16.40 -13.63
N GLU A 180 -2.17 16.81 -12.78
CA GLU A 180 -1.88 17.71 -11.66
C GLU A 180 -0.88 17.08 -10.67
N PRO A 181 0.17 17.80 -10.21
CA PRO A 181 1.20 17.26 -9.32
C PRO A 181 0.66 16.66 -8.02
N SER A 182 -0.43 17.21 -7.49
CA SER A 182 -1.13 16.73 -6.28
C SER A 182 -2.13 15.59 -6.53
N PHE A 183 -2.10 14.96 -7.72
CA PHE A 183 -2.89 13.77 -8.00
C PHE A 183 -2.33 12.57 -7.20
N ALA A 184 -3.18 11.88 -6.42
CA ALA A 184 -2.76 10.69 -5.69
C ALA A 184 -2.59 9.51 -6.64
N VAL A 185 -1.39 8.93 -6.71
CA VAL A 185 -1.06 7.82 -7.64
C VAL A 185 -0.95 6.47 -6.94
N ALA A 186 -0.50 6.42 -5.71
CA ALA A 186 -0.46 5.20 -4.91
C ALA A 186 -0.65 5.52 -3.42
N ALA A 187 -1.10 4.55 -2.65
CA ALA A 187 -1.24 4.68 -1.21
C ALA A 187 -1.20 3.31 -0.54
N ASP A 188 -1.24 3.28 0.80
CA ASP A 188 -1.54 2.05 1.54
C ASP A 188 -2.84 1.42 1.03
N ARG A 189 -3.03 0.15 1.32
CA ARG A 189 -4.13 -0.68 0.81
C ARG A 189 -5.51 -0.08 1.04
N ASN A 190 -6.35 -0.16 0.00
CA ASN A 190 -7.75 0.27 0.03
C ASN A 190 -8.55 -0.52 1.09
N PRO A 191 -9.21 0.16 2.04
CA PRO A 191 -9.91 -0.49 3.14
C PRO A 191 -11.19 -1.24 2.73
N TRP A 192 -11.74 -0.93 1.57
CA TRP A 192 -12.97 -1.54 1.05
C TRP A 192 -12.71 -2.73 0.13
N MET A 193 -11.46 -3.14 0.01
CA MET A 193 -11.05 -4.34 -0.72
C MET A 193 -10.52 -5.40 0.26
N LYS A 194 -10.74 -6.67 -0.07
CA LYS A 194 -10.26 -7.79 0.74
C LYS A 194 -8.73 -7.77 0.82
N SER A 195 -8.19 -7.89 2.01
CA SER A 195 -6.76 -7.99 2.26
C SER A 195 -6.35 -9.42 2.66
N PRO A 196 -5.06 -9.78 2.60
CA PRO A 196 -4.56 -11.07 3.09
C PRO A 196 -4.82 -11.32 4.58
N SER A 197 -4.96 -10.26 5.37
CA SER A 197 -5.18 -10.32 6.82
C SER A 197 -6.65 -10.18 7.23
N GLY A 198 -7.58 -9.90 6.31
CA GLY A 198 -8.97 -9.70 6.67
C GLY A 198 -9.91 -9.38 5.52
N ASN A 199 -11.18 -9.29 5.87
CA ASN A 199 -12.22 -8.91 4.91
C ASN A 199 -12.20 -7.40 4.64
N ALA A 200 -12.78 -7.01 3.49
CA ALA A 200 -13.12 -5.63 3.20
C ALA A 200 -14.04 -5.06 4.29
N ARG A 201 -13.86 -3.80 4.61
CA ARG A 201 -14.75 -3.12 5.55
C ARG A 201 -16.13 -2.88 4.93
N PRO A 202 -17.19 -2.87 5.75
CA PRO A 202 -18.49 -2.37 5.30
C PRO A 202 -18.37 -0.88 4.93
N PHE A 203 -18.73 -0.53 3.71
CA PHE A 203 -18.72 0.87 3.26
C PHE A 203 -19.76 1.73 3.96
N THR A 204 -20.82 1.10 4.45
CA THR A 204 -21.91 1.75 5.23
C THR A 204 -21.43 2.44 6.51
N ASP A 205 -20.29 2.02 7.05
CA ASP A 205 -19.70 2.57 8.27
C ASP A 205 -18.95 3.88 8.03
N PHE A 206 -18.61 4.18 6.78
CA PHE A 206 -17.88 5.38 6.40
C PHE A 206 -18.81 6.54 6.11
N ARG A 207 -18.44 7.71 6.63
CA ARG A 207 -18.99 9.01 6.24
C ARG A 207 -17.87 10.05 6.34
N PRO A 208 -17.65 10.88 5.30
CA PRO A 208 -16.78 12.03 5.41
C PRO A 208 -17.33 13.01 6.44
N ASP A 209 -16.44 13.78 7.08
CA ASP A 209 -16.88 14.81 8.04
C ASP A 209 -17.78 15.84 7.36
N ALA A 210 -18.75 16.39 8.10
CA ALA A 210 -19.67 17.39 7.59
C ALA A 210 -18.92 18.64 7.09
N GLY A 211 -19.29 19.13 5.91
CA GLY A 211 -18.61 20.25 5.26
C GLY A 211 -17.31 19.81 4.56
N ALA A 212 -17.33 18.67 3.91
CA ALA A 212 -16.24 17.90 3.31
C ALA A 212 -15.06 18.68 2.72
N LYS A 213 -15.25 19.88 2.22
CA LYS A 213 -14.14 20.77 1.84
C LYS A 213 -13.36 21.20 3.09
N GLY A 214 -12.18 20.62 3.25
CA GLY A 214 -11.30 20.86 4.40
C GLY A 214 -11.69 20.10 5.68
N GLY A 215 -12.54 19.07 5.62
CA GLY A 215 -12.84 18.20 6.76
C GLY A 215 -11.56 17.57 7.35
N THR A 216 -11.46 17.53 8.69
CA THR A 216 -10.23 17.08 9.38
C THR A 216 -10.00 15.57 9.36
N GLY A 217 -11.03 14.76 9.00
CA GLY A 217 -10.96 13.30 9.03
C GLY A 217 -10.92 12.71 10.44
N THR A 218 -11.33 13.48 11.45
CA THR A 218 -11.16 13.09 12.87
C THR A 218 -12.32 12.33 13.46
N SER A 219 -13.51 12.37 12.85
CA SER A 219 -14.66 11.59 13.33
C SER A 219 -14.40 10.09 13.18
N ASP A 220 -15.00 9.28 14.04
CA ASP A 220 -14.87 7.83 13.97
C ASP A 220 -15.38 7.27 12.63
N GLN A 221 -16.41 7.88 12.04
CA GLN A 221 -16.92 7.49 10.73
C GLN A 221 -15.96 7.86 9.60
N ALA A 222 -15.34 9.05 9.62
CA ALA A 222 -14.36 9.45 8.62
C ALA A 222 -13.11 8.56 8.67
N ARG A 223 -12.65 8.20 9.87
CA ARG A 223 -11.50 7.29 10.08
C ARG A 223 -11.74 5.87 9.55
N LYS A 224 -13.00 5.43 9.36
CA LYS A 224 -13.31 4.14 8.72
C LYS A 224 -12.89 4.09 7.24
N GLY A 225 -12.72 5.23 6.59
CA GLY A 225 -12.19 5.33 5.24
C GLY A 225 -10.67 5.16 5.14
N ASN A 226 -9.94 5.22 6.24
CA ASN A 226 -8.49 5.10 6.24
C ASN A 226 -8.00 3.64 6.14
N ALA A 227 -6.77 3.47 5.67
CA ALA A 227 -6.13 2.17 5.54
C ALA A 227 -6.07 1.41 6.87
N VAL A 228 -6.26 0.08 6.81
CA VAL A 228 -6.30 -0.79 8.01
C VAL A 228 -4.93 -0.92 8.64
N GLY A 229 -3.87 -0.97 7.85
CA GLY A 229 -2.50 -1.21 8.30
C GLY A 229 -2.01 -0.21 9.35
N HIS A 230 -2.41 1.06 9.22
CA HIS A 230 -2.05 2.14 10.15
C HIS A 230 -3.12 2.42 11.21
N GLN A 231 -3.85 1.37 11.67
CA GLN A 231 -4.83 1.43 12.76
C GLN A 231 -5.95 2.47 12.52
N ASN A 232 -6.30 2.72 11.27
CA ASN A 232 -7.29 3.72 10.84
C ASN A 232 -6.91 5.18 11.15
N ASN A 233 -5.66 5.43 11.53
CA ASN A 233 -5.21 6.79 11.84
C ASN A 233 -4.90 7.61 10.58
N GLY A 234 -4.79 6.96 9.43
CA GLY A 234 -4.44 7.53 8.14
C GLY A 234 -3.84 6.50 7.22
N GLN A 235 -3.24 6.96 6.16
CA GLN A 235 -2.48 6.20 5.17
C GLN A 235 -1.34 7.05 4.63
N TYR A 236 -0.26 6.41 4.19
CA TYR A 236 0.73 7.06 3.35
C TYR A 236 0.21 7.15 1.92
N VAL A 237 0.31 8.33 1.35
CA VAL A 237 -0.13 8.62 -0.04
C VAL A 237 1.05 9.17 -0.81
N LEU A 238 1.31 8.56 -1.96
CA LEU A 238 2.25 9.06 -2.95
C LEU A 238 1.49 9.89 -3.96
N PHE A 239 1.94 11.11 -4.17
CA PHE A 239 1.42 12.02 -5.19
C PHE A 239 2.30 12.03 -6.45
N LEU A 240 1.75 12.54 -7.55
CA LEU A 240 2.37 12.48 -8.86
C LEU A 240 3.71 13.22 -8.95
N ASP A 241 3.92 14.26 -8.14
CA ASP A 241 5.20 14.97 -8.03
C ASP A 241 6.28 14.21 -7.25
N GLY A 242 5.94 13.01 -6.72
CA GLY A 242 6.84 12.13 -5.99
C GLY A 242 6.89 12.37 -4.49
N HIS A 243 6.17 13.36 -3.93
CA HIS A 243 6.10 13.49 -2.48
C HIS A 243 5.19 12.45 -1.85
N VAL A 244 5.52 12.07 -0.60
CA VAL A 244 4.74 11.14 0.20
C VAL A 244 4.25 11.86 1.46
N GLU A 245 2.95 11.82 1.72
CA GLU A 245 2.32 12.41 2.89
C GLU A 245 1.58 11.35 3.72
N PHE A 246 1.55 11.52 5.05
CA PHE A 246 0.64 10.77 5.91
C PHE A 246 -0.71 11.49 6.00
N ALA A 247 -1.64 11.12 5.12
CA ALA A 247 -2.98 11.68 5.08
C ALA A 247 -3.86 11.04 6.17
N LYS A 248 -4.47 11.88 7.03
CA LYS A 248 -5.36 11.43 8.14
C LYS A 248 -6.78 11.12 7.68
N ARG A 249 -7.10 11.33 6.40
CA ARG A 249 -8.42 11.14 5.80
C ARG A 249 -8.27 10.52 4.40
N ALA A 250 -9.22 9.69 4.01
CA ALA A 250 -9.22 9.05 2.69
C ALA A 250 -9.55 10.05 1.55
N TYR A 251 -10.30 11.11 1.84
CA TYR A 251 -10.65 12.16 0.88
C TYR A 251 -9.58 13.26 0.86
N CYS A 252 -8.38 12.88 0.44
CA CYS A 252 -7.20 13.73 0.31
C CYS A 252 -6.75 13.93 -1.16
N GLY A 253 -7.52 13.43 -2.12
CA GLY A 253 -7.30 13.66 -3.54
C GLY A 253 -7.71 15.06 -4.00
N LEU A 254 -7.65 15.30 -5.31
CA LEU A 254 -8.02 16.56 -5.93
C LEU A 254 -9.46 16.94 -5.63
N ASP A 255 -9.71 18.17 -5.23
CA ASP A 255 -11.04 18.67 -4.84
C ASP A 255 -11.70 17.84 -3.71
N ASP A 256 -10.91 17.39 -2.73
CA ASP A 256 -11.32 16.48 -1.64
C ASP A 256 -11.85 15.12 -2.14
N ASP A 257 -11.36 14.63 -3.26
CA ASP A 257 -11.69 13.31 -3.78
C ASP A 257 -11.24 12.20 -2.83
N ASN A 258 -12.08 11.19 -2.68
CA ASN A 258 -11.74 9.99 -1.91
C ASN A 258 -10.90 9.06 -2.75
N ILE A 259 -9.61 8.98 -2.45
CA ILE A 259 -8.62 8.24 -3.24
C ILE A 259 -8.90 6.74 -3.38
N TYR A 260 -9.86 6.19 -2.66
CA TYR A 260 -10.18 4.75 -2.64
C TYR A 260 -11.53 4.41 -3.26
N THR A 261 -12.30 5.39 -3.73
CA THR A 261 -13.64 5.18 -4.29
C THR A 261 -13.72 5.68 -5.72
N VAL A 262 -14.73 5.22 -6.45
CA VAL A 262 -15.12 5.83 -7.73
C VAL A 262 -15.95 7.06 -7.41
N SER A 263 -15.57 8.22 -7.95
CA SER A 263 -16.31 9.46 -7.79
C SER A 263 -17.71 9.35 -8.42
N SER A 264 -18.71 9.90 -7.76
CA SER A 264 -20.06 10.07 -8.32
C SER A 264 -20.15 11.30 -9.23
N SER A 265 -19.16 12.20 -9.14
CA SER A 265 -19.05 13.40 -9.98
C SER A 265 -18.37 13.08 -11.32
N GLN A 266 -18.82 13.75 -12.38
CA GLN A 266 -18.19 13.64 -13.69
C GLN A 266 -17.09 14.71 -13.93
N ALA A 267 -16.91 15.66 -13.00
CA ALA A 267 -16.03 16.82 -13.23
C ALA A 267 -15.23 17.26 -11.99
N ALA A 268 -15.53 16.75 -10.81
CA ALA A 268 -14.90 17.14 -9.56
C ALA A 268 -14.60 15.92 -8.67
N GLY A 269 -13.86 16.13 -7.58
CA GLY A 269 -13.67 15.13 -6.55
C GLY A 269 -14.96 14.84 -5.78
N ASP A 270 -15.01 13.68 -5.15
CA ASP A 270 -16.13 13.23 -4.32
C ASP A 270 -15.60 12.61 -3.01
N PRO A 271 -15.80 13.25 -1.86
CA PRO A 271 -15.29 12.74 -0.60
C PRO A 271 -15.96 11.43 -0.14
N LEU A 272 -17.13 11.08 -0.66
CA LEU A 272 -17.82 9.82 -0.37
C LEU A 272 -17.52 8.78 -1.45
N GLY A 273 -17.98 9.00 -2.67
CA GLY A 273 -17.88 8.08 -3.79
C GLY A 273 -18.60 6.75 -3.60
N THR A 274 -18.21 5.76 -4.38
CA THR A 274 -18.67 4.36 -4.28
C THR A 274 -17.49 3.40 -4.23
N PRO A 275 -17.55 2.32 -3.43
CA PRO A 275 -16.45 1.38 -3.32
C PRO A 275 -16.17 0.69 -4.68
N PRO A 276 -14.90 0.47 -5.04
CA PRO A 276 -14.54 -0.12 -6.31
C PRO A 276 -14.89 -1.61 -6.35
N LYS A 277 -15.14 -2.08 -7.56
CA LYS A 277 -15.26 -3.50 -7.92
C LYS A 277 -14.21 -3.83 -8.97
N LEU A 278 -13.94 -5.11 -9.17
CA LEU A 278 -13.09 -5.55 -10.27
C LEU A 278 -13.58 -4.95 -11.60
N GLY A 279 -12.69 -4.31 -12.34
CA GLY A 279 -13.01 -3.61 -13.58
C GLY A 279 -13.53 -2.18 -13.41
N SER A 280 -13.65 -1.64 -12.18
CA SER A 280 -13.97 -0.22 -11.97
C SER A 280 -12.95 0.68 -12.67
N GLN A 281 -13.44 1.80 -13.16
CA GLN A 281 -12.65 2.84 -13.84
C GLN A 281 -12.86 4.17 -13.12
N PRO A 282 -11.88 5.08 -13.12
CA PRO A 282 -12.07 6.44 -12.64
C PRO A 282 -13.21 7.13 -13.41
N ALA A 283 -14.02 7.93 -12.72
CA ALA A 283 -15.16 8.63 -13.33
C ALA A 283 -14.76 9.87 -14.13
N ASN A 284 -13.63 10.49 -13.78
CA ASN A 284 -13.13 11.70 -14.40
C ASN A 284 -11.61 11.85 -14.17
N ARG A 285 -11.00 12.94 -14.68
CA ARG A 285 -9.55 13.20 -14.59
C ARG A 285 -9.05 13.54 -13.19
N LYS A 286 -9.93 13.83 -12.23
CA LYS A 286 -9.59 14.18 -10.84
C LYS A 286 -9.85 13.02 -9.88
N ASP A 287 -10.49 11.96 -10.34
CA ASP A 287 -10.83 10.76 -9.59
C ASP A 287 -9.58 9.88 -9.43
N SER A 288 -8.98 9.93 -8.24
CA SER A 288 -7.77 9.18 -7.88
C SER A 288 -8.11 7.76 -7.44
N LEU A 289 -8.72 6.96 -8.27
CA LEU A 289 -9.17 5.61 -7.92
C LEU A 289 -8.02 4.64 -7.63
N LEU A 290 -7.58 4.58 -6.36
CA LEU A 290 -6.53 3.67 -5.90
C LEU A 290 -7.12 2.32 -5.49
N VAL A 291 -6.70 1.26 -6.13
CA VAL A 291 -7.18 -0.09 -5.92
C VAL A 291 -6.03 -1.08 -5.74
N ASN A 292 -6.31 -2.20 -5.11
CA ASN A 292 -5.39 -3.34 -5.02
C ASN A 292 -6.07 -4.59 -5.57
N ASP A 293 -5.27 -5.58 -5.94
CA ASP A 293 -5.80 -6.82 -6.48
C ASP A 293 -6.55 -7.62 -5.40
N PRO A 294 -7.59 -8.36 -5.79
CA PRO A 294 -8.32 -9.22 -4.87
C PRO A 294 -7.43 -10.36 -4.37
N VAL A 295 -7.66 -10.80 -3.14
CA VAL A 295 -7.06 -12.03 -2.61
C VAL A 295 -7.71 -13.22 -3.31
N VAL A 296 -6.93 -13.92 -4.10
CA VAL A 296 -7.37 -15.14 -4.77
C VAL A 296 -7.30 -16.31 -3.78
N PRO A 297 -8.32 -17.20 -3.74
CA PRO A 297 -8.32 -18.39 -2.90
C PRO A 297 -7.17 -19.36 -3.18
#